data_7d29691bcdd831f61eafbb5fc0c43e9a
#
_entry.id   7d29691bcdd831f61eafbb5fc0c43e9a
#
_cell.length_a   1.000
_cell.length_b   1.000
_cell.length_c   1.000
_cell.angle_alpha   90.00
_cell.angle_beta   90.00
_cell.angle_gamma   90.00
#
_symmetry.space_group_name_H-M   'P 1'
#
loop_
_entity.id
_entity.type
_entity.pdbx_description
1 polymer ?
#
loop_
_entity_poly.entity_id
_entity_poly.type
_entity_poly.pdbx_seq_one_letter_code
_entity_poly.pdbx_strand_id
1 'polypeptide(L)'
;MRSWLLRRSREYESSGQALAEVAIALPILLLMLVGIWEFARAYQIQQVVVNAAREGARSAVLQNVDSDSATVITNGYLAGGGIGGATVTITDPDNTGDPTTVQVSVPYRFALIGPLIRLATGGSGGPGDITLQSQATMRHE
;
A
#
# COMPACT_ATOMS: atom_id res chain seq x y z
N MET A 1 -9.04 60.48 -20.77
CA MET A 1 -8.02 60.14 -19.77
C MET A 1 -8.52 59.24 -18.62
N ARG A 2 -9.83 59.04 -18.40
CA ARG A 2 -10.41 58.19 -17.32
C ARG A 2 -10.53 56.70 -17.69
N SER A 3 -10.61 56.35 -18.95
CA SER A 3 -10.80 54.97 -19.40
C SER A 3 -9.60 54.03 -19.20
N TRP A 4 -8.42 54.57 -19.14
CA TRP A 4 -7.16 53.86 -18.96
C TRP A 4 -6.96 53.35 -17.50
N LEU A 5 -7.43 54.11 -16.52
CA LEU A 5 -7.33 53.76 -15.10
C LEU A 5 -8.28 52.57 -14.73
N LEU A 6 -9.47 52.53 -15.36
CA LEU A 6 -10.47 51.48 -15.12
C LEU A 6 -10.08 50.12 -15.75
N ARG A 7 -9.25 50.12 -16.77
CA ARG A 7 -8.75 48.90 -17.40
C ARG A 7 -7.69 48.22 -16.52
N ARG A 8 -6.83 48.99 -15.90
CA ARG A 8 -5.75 48.51 -15.05
C ARG A 8 -6.26 47.88 -13.75
N SER A 9 -7.33 48.40 -13.16
CA SER A 9 -7.93 47.81 -11.95
C SER A 9 -8.56 46.43 -12.21
N ARG A 10 -9.19 46.26 -13.38
CA ARG A 10 -9.78 44.92 -13.74
C ARG A 10 -8.74 43.83 -13.98
N GLU A 11 -7.58 44.16 -14.50
CA GLU A 11 -6.47 43.22 -14.70
C GLU A 11 -5.88 42.77 -13.36
N TYR A 12 -5.79 43.64 -12.37
CA TYR A 12 -5.34 43.33 -11.02
C TYR A 12 -6.38 42.50 -10.25
N GLU A 13 -7.67 42.74 -10.40
CA GLU A 13 -8.73 41.97 -9.77
C GLU A 13 -8.79 40.54 -10.33
N SER A 14 -8.66 40.36 -11.66
CA SER A 14 -8.64 39.04 -12.28
C SER A 14 -7.40 38.24 -11.90
N SER A 15 -6.26 38.87 -11.74
CA SER A 15 -5.03 38.21 -11.28
C SER A 15 -5.13 37.75 -9.81
N GLY A 16 -5.75 38.54 -8.96
CA GLY A 16 -6.01 38.17 -7.57
C GLY A 16 -6.98 37.01 -7.42
N GLN A 17 -8.03 36.98 -8.23
CA GLN A 17 -8.99 35.89 -8.27
C GLN A 17 -8.33 34.59 -8.74
N ALA A 18 -7.56 34.61 -9.82
CA ALA A 18 -6.84 33.44 -10.33
C ALA A 18 -5.85 32.87 -9.29
N LEU A 19 -5.16 33.72 -8.55
CA LEU A 19 -4.29 33.28 -7.45
C LEU A 19 -5.07 32.63 -6.32
N ALA A 20 -6.25 33.14 -5.97
CA ALA A 20 -7.11 32.55 -4.94
C ALA A 20 -7.64 31.16 -5.39
N GLU A 21 -8.03 31.02 -6.65
CA GLU A 21 -8.45 29.72 -7.23
C GLU A 21 -7.32 28.69 -7.17
N VAL A 22 -6.10 29.07 -7.58
CA VAL A 22 -4.92 28.20 -7.49
C VAL A 22 -4.58 27.85 -6.04
N ALA A 23 -4.68 28.81 -5.12
CA ALA A 23 -4.41 28.57 -3.71
C ALA A 23 -5.34 27.53 -3.08
N ILE A 24 -6.59 27.42 -3.57
CA ILE A 24 -7.56 26.41 -3.12
C ILE A 24 -7.37 25.09 -3.90
N ALA A 25 -7.14 25.15 -5.20
CA ALA A 25 -7.02 23.96 -6.04
C ALA A 25 -5.71 23.18 -5.78
N LEU A 26 -4.60 23.90 -5.53
CA LEU A 26 -3.28 23.29 -5.38
C LEU A 26 -3.20 22.28 -4.22
N PRO A 27 -3.69 22.54 -3.00
CA PRO A 27 -3.70 21.58 -1.92
C PRO A 27 -4.50 20.31 -2.27
N ILE A 28 -5.62 20.47 -2.97
CA ILE A 28 -6.47 19.32 -3.38
C ILE A 28 -5.72 18.47 -4.40
N LEU A 29 -5.08 19.08 -5.39
CA LEU A 29 -4.28 18.36 -6.39
C LEU A 29 -3.09 17.62 -5.73
N LEU A 30 -2.42 18.26 -4.78
CA LEU A 30 -1.32 17.63 -4.03
C LEU A 30 -1.81 16.43 -3.22
N LEU A 31 -2.96 16.53 -2.55
CA LEU A 31 -3.57 15.40 -1.84
C LEU A 31 -3.91 14.25 -2.76
N MET A 32 -4.43 14.53 -3.95
CA MET A 32 -4.70 13.49 -4.96
C MET A 32 -3.41 12.80 -5.42
N LEU A 33 -2.35 13.57 -5.71
CA LEU A 33 -1.05 13.01 -6.11
C LEU A 33 -0.45 12.11 -5.02
N VAL A 34 -0.49 12.57 -3.76
CA VAL A 34 -0.05 11.78 -2.60
C VAL A 34 -0.88 10.50 -2.48
N GLY A 35 -2.21 10.58 -2.64
CA GLY A 35 -3.10 9.44 -2.60
C GLY A 35 -2.77 8.39 -3.66
N ILE A 36 -2.55 8.82 -4.90
CA ILE A 36 -2.15 7.94 -6.01
C ILE A 36 -0.82 7.26 -5.71
N TRP A 37 0.17 8.01 -5.22
CA TRP A 37 1.49 7.48 -4.90
C TRP A 37 1.43 6.45 -3.76
N GLU A 38 0.68 6.72 -2.69
CA GLU A 38 0.51 5.79 -1.57
C GLU A 38 -0.22 4.52 -1.98
N PHE A 39 -1.25 4.64 -2.80
CA PHE A 39 -1.98 3.49 -3.35
C PHE A 39 -1.07 2.64 -4.24
N ALA A 40 -0.28 3.26 -5.11
CA ALA A 40 0.67 2.54 -5.97
C ALA A 40 1.70 1.76 -5.14
N ARG A 41 2.18 2.35 -4.04
CA ARG A 41 3.10 1.69 -3.11
C ARG A 41 2.44 0.52 -2.39
N ALA A 42 1.22 0.68 -1.87
CA ALA A 42 0.48 -0.40 -1.24
C ALA A 42 0.22 -1.56 -2.22
N TYR A 43 -0.15 -1.23 -3.46
CA TYR A 43 -0.35 -2.21 -4.51
C TYR A 43 0.94 -2.98 -4.85
N GLN A 44 2.08 -2.30 -4.94
CA GLN A 44 3.37 -2.94 -5.16
C GLN A 44 3.70 -3.96 -4.04
N ILE A 45 3.51 -3.58 -2.78
CA ILE A 45 3.70 -4.48 -1.63
C ILE A 45 2.74 -5.66 -1.73
N GLN A 46 1.47 -5.43 -2.05
CA GLN A 46 0.48 -6.49 -2.22
C GLN A 46 0.91 -7.51 -3.28
N GLN A 47 1.51 -7.08 -4.40
CA GLN A 47 2.02 -8.01 -5.41
C GLN A 47 3.16 -8.88 -4.88
N VAL A 48 4.06 -8.33 -4.07
CA VAL A 48 5.12 -9.11 -3.42
C VAL A 48 4.53 -10.13 -2.45
N VAL A 49 3.54 -9.75 -1.65
CA VAL A 49 2.84 -10.64 -0.71
C VAL A 49 2.14 -11.79 -1.43
N VAL A 50 1.47 -11.50 -2.55
CA VAL A 50 0.81 -12.53 -3.39
C VAL A 50 1.83 -13.52 -3.94
N ASN A 51 2.95 -13.04 -4.46
CA ASN A 51 3.99 -13.89 -5.02
C ASN A 51 4.72 -14.69 -3.93
N ALA A 52 4.96 -14.09 -2.76
CA ALA A 52 5.54 -14.78 -1.61
C ALA A 52 4.65 -15.94 -1.13
N ALA A 53 3.33 -15.72 -1.04
CA ALA A 53 2.38 -16.77 -0.67
C ALA A 53 2.39 -17.94 -1.68
N ARG A 54 2.47 -17.63 -2.98
CA ARG A 54 2.54 -18.65 -4.04
C ARG A 54 3.85 -19.43 -3.99
N GLU A 55 4.98 -18.76 -3.82
CA GLU A 55 6.28 -19.43 -3.72
C GLU A 55 6.39 -20.25 -2.44
N GLY A 56 5.86 -19.73 -1.32
CA GLY A 56 5.72 -20.48 -0.08
C GLY A 56 4.89 -21.75 -0.25
N ALA A 57 3.71 -21.67 -0.87
CA ALA A 57 2.87 -22.82 -1.12
C ALA A 57 3.53 -23.83 -2.05
N ARG A 58 4.23 -23.34 -3.08
CA ARG A 58 5.00 -24.21 -3.99
C ARG A 58 6.12 -24.95 -3.25
N SER A 59 6.86 -24.25 -2.39
CA SER A 59 7.94 -24.88 -1.63
C SER A 59 7.43 -25.87 -0.59
N ALA A 60 6.29 -25.58 0.04
CA ALA A 60 5.70 -26.41 1.08
C ALA A 60 5.20 -27.79 0.57
N VAL A 61 4.84 -27.90 -0.72
CA VAL A 61 4.41 -29.17 -1.33
C VAL A 61 5.56 -29.98 -1.95
N LEU A 62 6.79 -29.50 -1.89
CA LEU A 62 7.95 -30.25 -2.38
C LEU A 62 8.33 -31.35 -1.38
N GLN A 63 8.68 -32.53 -1.89
CA GLN A 63 9.19 -33.64 -1.07
C GLN A 63 10.44 -33.20 -0.31
N ASN A 64 10.51 -33.51 0.98
CA ASN A 64 11.61 -33.19 1.90
C ASN A 64 11.74 -31.69 2.28
N VAL A 65 10.72 -30.88 2.07
CA VAL A 65 10.65 -29.52 2.60
C VAL A 65 9.62 -29.50 3.73
N ASP A 66 10.08 -29.25 4.94
CA ASP A 66 9.22 -29.06 6.11
C ASP A 66 8.63 -27.64 6.15
N SER A 67 7.61 -27.43 6.96
CA SER A 67 6.92 -26.14 7.11
C SER A 67 7.88 -25.01 7.53
N ASP A 68 8.92 -25.34 8.32
CA ASP A 68 9.93 -24.35 8.76
C ASP A 68 10.78 -23.90 7.58
N SER A 69 11.24 -24.82 6.75
CA SER A 69 12.01 -24.51 5.53
C SER A 69 11.17 -23.71 4.53
N ALA A 70 9.90 -24.04 4.33
CA ALA A 70 8.99 -23.28 3.49
C ALA A 70 8.76 -21.85 4.04
N THR A 71 8.69 -21.71 5.37
CA THR A 71 8.62 -20.38 6.03
C THR A 71 9.87 -19.56 5.79
N VAL A 72 11.05 -20.16 5.86
CA VAL A 72 12.33 -19.47 5.57
C VAL A 72 12.38 -18.99 4.11
N ILE A 73 11.96 -19.84 3.16
CA ILE A 73 11.92 -19.47 1.73
C ILE A 73 10.94 -18.30 1.51
N THR A 74 9.75 -18.37 2.10
CA THR A 74 8.74 -17.31 2.00
C THR A 74 9.24 -15.98 2.57
N ASN A 75 9.87 -16.02 3.74
CA ASN A 75 10.47 -14.83 4.36
C ASN A 75 11.64 -14.28 3.54
N GLY A 76 12.45 -15.15 2.93
CA GLY A 76 13.53 -14.75 2.02
C GLY A 76 12.99 -13.98 0.80
N TYR A 77 11.87 -14.43 0.23
CA TYR A 77 11.21 -13.74 -0.86
C TYR A 77 10.66 -12.36 -0.44
N LEU A 78 10.03 -12.28 0.72
CA LEU A 78 9.54 -11.02 1.30
C LEU A 78 10.67 -10.04 1.57
N ALA A 79 11.77 -10.51 2.14
CA ALA A 79 12.96 -9.70 2.41
C ALA A 79 13.60 -9.18 1.11
N GLY A 80 13.66 -10.01 0.04
CA GLY A 80 14.08 -9.60 -1.30
C GLY A 80 13.21 -8.49 -1.90
N GLY A 81 11.93 -8.47 -1.56
CA GLY A 81 10.99 -7.38 -1.89
C GLY A 81 11.04 -6.17 -0.95
N GLY A 82 11.97 -6.15 0.03
CA GLY A 82 12.10 -5.07 1.01
C GLY A 82 10.99 -5.06 2.07
N ILE A 83 10.29 -6.18 2.28
CA ILE A 83 9.19 -6.29 3.24
C ILE A 83 9.71 -6.96 4.51
N GLY A 84 9.60 -6.23 5.65
CA GLY A 84 9.86 -6.76 6.98
C GLY A 84 8.59 -6.84 7.83
N GLY A 85 8.64 -7.64 8.91
CA GLY A 85 7.52 -7.74 9.85
C GLY A 85 6.31 -8.51 9.33
N ALA A 86 6.47 -9.31 8.28
CA ALA A 86 5.44 -10.20 7.78
C ALA A 86 5.20 -11.37 8.73
N THR A 87 3.96 -11.81 8.83
CA THR A 87 3.57 -13.07 9.47
C THR A 87 3.26 -14.08 8.39
N VAL A 88 3.96 -15.21 8.40
CA VAL A 88 3.74 -16.34 7.52
C VAL A 88 3.11 -17.48 8.34
N THR A 89 1.97 -17.97 7.90
CA THR A 89 1.28 -19.11 8.51
C THR A 89 1.13 -20.20 7.46
N ILE A 90 1.66 -21.37 7.76
CA ILE A 90 1.52 -22.56 6.90
C ILE A 90 0.60 -23.53 7.60
N THR A 91 -0.45 -23.93 6.90
CA THR A 91 -1.34 -25.01 7.31
C THR A 91 -1.07 -26.18 6.40
N ASP A 92 -0.34 -27.15 6.93
CA ASP A 92 0.04 -28.35 6.23
C ASP A 92 -0.64 -29.54 6.94
N PRO A 93 -1.67 -30.13 6.34
CA PRO A 93 -2.26 -31.33 6.88
C PRO A 93 -1.33 -32.53 6.62
N ASP A 94 -1.20 -33.42 7.63
CA ASP A 94 -0.26 -34.55 7.66
C ASP A 94 -0.53 -35.65 6.62
N ASN A 95 -1.51 -35.48 5.73
CA ASN A 95 -1.90 -36.50 4.78
C ASN A 95 -1.52 -36.14 3.35
N THR A 96 -0.86 -37.12 2.68
CA THR A 96 -0.60 -37.02 1.23
C THR A 96 -1.91 -36.85 0.46
N GLY A 97 -2.01 -35.80 -0.35
CA GLY A 97 -3.20 -35.48 -1.15
C GLY A 97 -4.07 -34.36 -0.57
N ASP A 98 -3.85 -33.95 0.67
CA ASP A 98 -4.52 -32.79 1.25
C ASP A 98 -3.89 -31.49 0.80
N PRO A 99 -4.66 -30.40 0.72
CA PRO A 99 -4.14 -29.11 0.26
C PRO A 99 -3.34 -28.41 1.35
N THR A 100 -2.08 -28.07 1.08
CA THR A 100 -1.28 -27.18 1.92
C THR A 100 -1.60 -25.73 1.60
N THR A 101 -1.81 -24.91 2.63
CA THR A 101 -2.17 -23.50 2.51
C THR A 101 -1.13 -22.63 3.18
N VAL A 102 -0.63 -21.67 2.45
CA VAL A 102 0.28 -20.64 2.96
C VAL A 102 -0.42 -19.29 2.95
N GLN A 103 -0.52 -18.67 4.12
CA GLN A 103 -1.05 -17.34 4.31
C GLN A 103 0.08 -16.40 4.71
N VAL A 104 0.16 -15.27 4.03
CA VAL A 104 1.11 -14.19 4.33
C VAL A 104 0.33 -12.94 4.68
N SER A 105 0.68 -12.32 5.81
CA SER A 105 0.07 -11.09 6.32
C SER A 105 1.14 -10.06 6.60
N VAL A 106 0.98 -8.85 6.08
CA VAL A 106 1.93 -7.74 6.23
C VAL A 106 1.21 -6.51 6.76
N PRO A 107 1.59 -5.96 7.92
CA PRO A 107 1.06 -4.69 8.36
C PRO A 107 1.58 -3.56 7.44
N TYR A 108 0.67 -2.77 6.91
CA TYR A 108 0.99 -1.63 6.06
C TYR A 108 0.50 -0.33 6.69
N ARG A 109 1.40 0.62 6.77
CA ARG A 109 1.11 1.96 7.31
C ARG A 109 1.25 3.01 6.21
N PHE A 110 0.22 3.84 6.08
CA PHE A 110 0.25 4.99 5.19
C PHE A 110 1.27 6.03 5.69
N ALA A 111 2.28 6.33 4.86
CA ALA A 111 3.39 7.19 5.26
C ALA A 111 3.00 8.68 5.32
N LEU A 112 2.18 9.15 4.39
CA LEU A 112 1.83 10.56 4.22
C LEU A 112 0.35 10.85 4.54
N ILE A 113 -0.57 10.01 4.08
CA ILE A 113 -2.02 10.21 4.31
C ILE A 113 -2.34 10.09 5.80
N GLY A 114 -1.77 9.13 6.51
CA GLY A 114 -1.99 8.94 7.94
C GLY A 114 -1.68 10.19 8.78
N PRO A 115 -0.46 10.74 8.71
CA PRO A 115 -0.10 11.99 9.39
C PRO A 115 -0.95 13.20 8.99
N LEU A 116 -1.29 13.35 7.69
CA LEU A 116 -2.13 14.45 7.20
C LEU A 116 -3.54 14.40 7.78
N ILE A 117 -4.16 13.23 7.85
CA ILE A 117 -5.50 13.08 8.45
C ILE A 117 -5.43 13.38 9.95
N ARG A 118 -4.42 12.88 10.66
CA ARG A 118 -4.23 13.20 12.09
C ARG A 118 -4.09 14.70 12.34
N LEU A 119 -3.36 15.39 11.49
CA LEU A 119 -3.22 16.84 11.56
C LEU A 119 -4.56 17.56 11.32
N ALA A 120 -5.34 17.12 10.34
CA ALA A 120 -6.63 17.70 9.99
C ALA A 120 -7.73 17.42 11.03
N THR A 121 -7.67 16.28 11.72
CA THR A 121 -8.67 15.84 12.71
C THR A 121 -8.28 16.12 14.17
N GLY A 122 -7.20 16.87 14.40
CA GLY A 122 -6.72 17.17 15.75
C GLY A 122 -6.18 15.94 16.50
N GLY A 123 -5.66 14.95 15.79
CA GLY A 123 -5.04 13.76 16.36
C GLY A 123 -5.98 12.58 16.62
N SER A 124 -7.29 12.75 16.48
CA SER A 124 -8.29 11.71 16.67
C SER A 124 -8.81 11.23 15.31
N GLY A 125 -8.22 10.17 14.79
CA GLY A 125 -8.66 9.52 13.56
C GLY A 125 -7.65 9.68 12.42
N GLY A 126 -7.36 8.60 11.82
CA GLY A 126 -6.60 8.43 10.58
C GLY A 126 -6.88 7.02 10.08
N PRO A 127 -6.65 6.71 8.81
CA PRO A 127 -6.65 5.32 8.39
C PRO A 127 -5.66 4.60 9.29
N GLY A 128 -6.18 3.66 10.08
CA GLY A 128 -5.37 2.78 10.90
C GLY A 128 -4.40 2.01 10.02
N ASP A 129 -3.51 1.26 10.65
CA ASP A 129 -2.69 0.31 9.94
C ASP A 129 -3.61 -0.68 9.23
N ILE A 130 -3.44 -0.87 7.93
CA ILE A 130 -4.13 -1.91 7.18
C ILE A 130 -3.24 -3.15 7.12
N THR A 131 -3.86 -4.32 7.03
CA THR A 131 -3.13 -5.56 6.83
C THR A 131 -3.31 -6.02 5.39
N LEU A 132 -2.20 -6.11 4.67
CA LEU A 132 -2.17 -6.70 3.34
C LEU A 132 -2.01 -8.22 3.51
N GLN A 133 -2.92 -8.98 2.93
CA GLN A 133 -2.94 -10.43 3.08
C GLN A 133 -3.03 -11.12 1.73
N SER A 134 -2.41 -12.29 1.64
CA SER A 134 -2.60 -13.22 0.53
C SER A 134 -2.52 -14.64 1.04
N GLN A 135 -3.24 -15.52 0.35
CA GLN A 135 -3.27 -16.94 0.61
C GLN A 135 -3.07 -17.68 -0.70
N ALA A 136 -2.26 -18.71 -0.66
CA ALA A 136 -2.10 -19.66 -1.76
C ALA A 136 -2.25 -21.10 -1.23
N THR A 137 -2.93 -21.94 -2.00
CA THR A 137 -3.19 -23.33 -1.66
C THR A 137 -2.70 -24.22 -2.79
N MET A 138 -1.90 -25.21 -2.48
CA MET A 138 -1.40 -26.22 -3.43
C MET A 138 -1.59 -27.62 -2.84
N ARG A 139 -1.70 -28.65 -3.71
CA ARG A 139 -1.80 -30.05 -3.30
C ARG A 139 -0.45 -30.73 -3.43
N HIS A 140 -0.17 -31.60 -2.49
CA HIS A 140 0.86 -32.62 -2.63
C HIS A 140 0.46 -33.62 -3.73
N GLU A 141 1.31 -33.76 -4.73
CA GLU A 141 1.19 -34.83 -5.76
C GLU A 141 1.96 -36.08 -5.34
#